data_74b9ae717941775f8b5e468b21d2df0c
#
_entry.id   74b9ae717941775f8b5e468b21d2df0c
#
_cell.length_a   1.000
_cell.length_b   1.000
_cell.length_c   1.000
_cell.angle_alpha   90.00
_cell.angle_beta   90.00
_cell.angle_gamma   90.00
#
_symmetry.space_group_name_H-M   'P 1'
#
loop_
_entity.id
_entity.type
_entity.pdbx_description
1 polymer ?
#
loop_
_entity_poly.entity_id
_entity_poly.type
_entity_poly.pdbx_seq_one_letter_code
_entity_poly.pdbx_strand_id
1 'polypeptide(L)'
;MKKIVMKFGGTSVGTGGSIRHVADLVAKYAKDDYRIAVVVSALAGVTNSLLETACQARKSDEKQIENFTTQLLQKHKEAISAAITDKQIQKEVTQITERTLSELEKVLTGICYVGELTPKSKDYVVSFGERLSAPIVWGAIKDCKVETQVFTGKEAGIVTDSNFGEADPLMNFTCHLIGERLGPLFEIGTIPVVTGFIAANQDGIVTTVGRGGSDYTATILGVALHVDEVWIWTDVDGIMTTDPKIVPSARMLRQLSYQEAAEMAIFGAKAMHPRALAPVIKENIPVRIRNTAHPENEGTLITKEPVANEANPVKAVAMIKDVAMININGAAMVGAPGSYARVFDVLGKNNINVMMISTAVSEANISMVIRRAVLGRAISNLEIALLERGGVVSEVTAEDDVAVIAVMGANMKGTLGVASKIFSIVAKKCINIRMIAQGSSELNISFVVKEKDGVEVVKAIHAEFKLDKN
;
A
#
# COMPACT_ATOMS: atom_id res chain seq x y z
N MET A 1 16.21 24.73 9.53
CA MET A 1 16.13 23.34 10.01
C MET A 1 14.88 22.72 9.41
N LYS A 2 15.02 21.71 8.53
CA LYS A 2 13.91 21.06 7.86
C LYS A 2 13.43 19.85 8.69
N LYS A 3 12.13 19.71 8.90
CA LYS A 3 11.50 18.63 9.65
C LYS A 3 10.96 17.58 8.66
N ILE A 4 11.33 16.32 8.83
CA ILE A 4 10.91 15.25 7.91
C ILE A 4 10.57 13.96 8.65
N VAL A 5 9.69 13.18 8.04
CA VAL A 5 9.51 11.75 8.38
C VAL A 5 10.13 10.93 7.26
N MET A 6 10.99 9.99 7.61
CA MET A 6 11.54 9.00 6.68
C MET A 6 10.92 7.64 6.93
N LYS A 7 10.19 7.08 5.96
CA LYS A 7 9.69 5.71 6.05
C LYS A 7 10.51 4.78 5.17
N PHE A 8 10.94 3.67 5.72
CA PHE A 8 11.67 2.63 4.99
C PHE A 8 10.82 1.37 4.82
N GLY A 9 10.60 0.98 3.55
CA GLY A 9 9.84 -0.22 3.19
C GLY A 9 10.59 -1.52 3.50
N GLY A 10 9.90 -2.65 3.44
CA GLY A 10 10.48 -3.96 3.75
C GLY A 10 11.66 -4.33 2.85
N THR A 11 11.70 -3.91 1.60
CA THR A 11 12.85 -4.07 0.70
C THR A 11 14.04 -3.23 1.13
N SER A 12 13.80 -2.02 1.64
CA SER A 12 14.84 -1.12 2.15
C SER A 12 15.49 -1.61 3.45
N VAL A 13 14.78 -2.45 4.22
CA VAL A 13 15.28 -3.05 5.47
C VAL A 13 15.37 -4.57 5.39
N GLY A 14 15.40 -5.15 4.18
CA GLY A 14 15.31 -6.58 3.94
C GLY A 14 16.51 -7.40 4.39
N THR A 15 17.69 -6.81 4.48
CA THR A 15 18.96 -7.41 4.87
C THR A 15 19.74 -6.53 5.82
N GLY A 16 20.71 -7.09 6.55
CA GLY A 16 21.57 -6.29 7.42
C GLY A 16 22.36 -5.22 6.68
N GLY A 17 22.83 -5.50 5.48
CA GLY A 17 23.51 -4.52 4.62
C GLY A 17 22.59 -3.36 4.21
N SER A 18 21.33 -3.66 3.86
CA SER A 18 20.34 -2.64 3.56
C SER A 18 20.02 -1.78 4.79
N ILE A 19 19.90 -2.39 5.98
CA ILE A 19 19.66 -1.67 7.23
C ILE A 19 20.85 -0.76 7.56
N ARG A 20 22.09 -1.22 7.35
CA ARG A 20 23.28 -0.36 7.54
C ARG A 20 23.24 0.84 6.61
N HIS A 21 22.91 0.64 5.33
CA HIS A 21 22.76 1.73 4.36
C HIS A 21 21.67 2.73 4.79
N VAL A 22 20.53 2.23 5.30
CA VAL A 22 19.47 3.09 5.87
C VAL A 22 19.99 3.89 7.05
N ALA A 23 20.75 3.28 7.98
CA ALA A 23 21.31 3.98 9.12
C ALA A 23 22.32 5.08 8.69
N ASP A 24 23.20 4.79 7.73
CA ASP A 24 24.15 5.75 7.19
C ASP A 24 23.44 6.93 6.51
N LEU A 25 22.34 6.63 5.79
CA LEU A 25 21.50 7.65 5.14
C LEU A 25 20.82 8.57 6.17
N VAL A 26 20.21 7.99 7.21
CA VAL A 26 19.60 8.77 8.30
C VAL A 26 20.64 9.62 9.02
N ALA A 27 21.81 9.05 9.31
CA ALA A 27 22.91 9.77 9.96
C ALA A 27 23.45 10.92 9.10
N LYS A 28 23.48 10.77 7.79
CA LYS A 28 23.86 11.84 6.85
C LYS A 28 22.89 13.01 6.97
N TYR A 29 21.59 12.79 6.85
CA TYR A 29 20.60 13.86 6.93
C TYR A 29 20.51 14.49 8.34
N ALA A 30 20.76 13.71 9.38
CA ALA A 30 20.84 14.25 10.74
C ALA A 30 22.02 15.25 10.91
N LYS A 31 23.16 14.99 10.24
CA LYS A 31 24.29 15.91 10.19
C LYS A 31 24.02 17.15 9.33
N ASP A 32 23.16 17.04 8.33
CA ASP A 32 22.74 18.13 7.45
C ASP A 32 21.62 19.00 8.09
N ASP A 33 21.49 18.93 9.41
CA ASP A 33 20.57 19.75 10.22
C ASP A 33 19.07 19.50 9.95
N TYR A 34 18.72 18.25 9.60
CA TYR A 34 17.33 17.82 9.55
C TYR A 34 16.84 17.30 10.91
N ARG A 35 15.58 17.61 11.24
CA ARG A 35 14.84 16.91 12.30
C ARG A 35 14.14 15.72 11.65
N ILE A 36 14.41 14.52 12.14
CA ILE A 36 14.01 13.27 11.49
C ILE A 36 13.21 12.41 12.45
N ALA A 37 12.07 11.90 12.01
CA ALA A 37 11.44 10.72 12.60
C ALA A 37 11.49 9.58 11.57
N VAL A 38 11.76 8.37 12.03
CA VAL A 38 11.93 7.19 11.16
C VAL A 38 10.78 6.23 11.38
N VAL A 39 10.17 5.73 10.29
CA VAL A 39 9.17 4.66 10.31
C VAL A 39 9.71 3.45 9.60
N VAL A 40 9.58 2.29 10.22
CA VAL A 40 10.18 1.04 9.74
C VAL A 40 9.11 -0.02 9.50
N SER A 41 9.17 -0.66 8.34
CA SER A 41 8.40 -1.88 8.04
C SER A 41 9.14 -3.13 8.53
N ALA A 42 8.43 -4.26 8.56
CA ALA A 42 9.06 -5.57 8.78
C ALA A 42 10.14 -5.88 7.74
N LEU A 43 11.10 -6.75 8.05
CA LEU A 43 12.05 -7.28 7.07
C LEU A 43 11.29 -7.97 5.92
N ALA A 44 11.84 -7.90 4.71
CA ALA A 44 11.23 -8.48 3.51
C ALA A 44 10.76 -9.94 3.71
N GLY A 45 9.48 -10.17 3.42
CA GLY A 45 8.82 -11.47 3.52
C GLY A 45 8.36 -11.87 4.92
N VAL A 46 8.78 -11.20 6.00
CA VAL A 46 8.47 -11.59 7.38
C VAL A 46 6.98 -11.46 7.68
N THR A 47 6.32 -10.39 7.25
CA THR A 47 4.87 -10.21 7.49
C THR A 47 4.05 -11.35 6.87
N ASN A 48 4.41 -11.78 5.63
CA ASN A 48 3.72 -12.88 4.96
C ASN A 48 3.97 -14.21 5.69
N SER A 49 5.22 -14.49 6.08
CA SER A 49 5.54 -15.73 6.80
C SER A 49 4.86 -15.80 8.18
N LEU A 50 4.75 -14.68 8.90
CA LEU A 50 3.98 -14.60 10.15
C LEU A 50 2.51 -14.91 9.92
N LEU A 51 1.92 -14.33 8.86
CA LEU A 51 0.52 -14.55 8.52
C LEU A 51 0.24 -16.01 8.14
N GLU A 52 1.08 -16.59 7.30
CA GLU A 52 0.98 -18.00 6.89
C GLU A 52 1.12 -18.93 8.09
N THR A 53 2.13 -18.70 8.94
CA THR A 53 2.35 -19.50 10.16
C THR A 53 1.16 -19.36 11.13
N ALA A 54 0.62 -18.16 11.33
CA ALA A 54 -0.56 -17.97 12.16
C ALA A 54 -1.80 -18.73 11.62
N CYS A 55 -1.98 -18.74 10.29
CA CYS A 55 -3.06 -19.50 9.66
C CYS A 55 -2.86 -21.02 9.80
N GLN A 56 -1.61 -21.49 9.72
CA GLN A 56 -1.26 -22.90 9.86
C GLN A 56 -1.25 -23.36 11.32
N ALA A 57 -0.91 -22.48 12.26
CA ALA A 57 -0.80 -22.79 13.68
C ALA A 57 -2.04 -23.49 14.27
N ARG A 58 -3.24 -23.20 13.71
CA ARG A 58 -4.49 -23.88 14.08
C ARG A 58 -4.48 -25.40 13.83
N LYS A 59 -3.57 -25.89 12.98
CA LYS A 59 -3.44 -27.31 12.56
C LYS A 59 -2.02 -27.83 12.76
N SER A 60 -1.09 -27.02 13.26
CA SER A 60 0.31 -27.34 13.45
C SER A 60 0.53 -28.05 14.80
N ASP A 61 1.68 -28.68 14.92
CA ASP A 61 2.24 -29.10 16.20
C ASP A 61 3.25 -28.05 16.72
N GLU A 62 3.59 -28.12 18.01
CA GLU A 62 4.55 -27.21 18.65
C GLU A 62 5.92 -27.21 17.98
N LYS A 63 6.35 -28.34 17.44
CA LYS A 63 7.66 -28.48 16.79
C LYS A 63 7.75 -27.65 15.51
N GLN A 64 6.65 -27.49 14.77
CA GLN A 64 6.62 -26.62 13.58
C GLN A 64 6.72 -25.15 14.00
N ILE A 65 6.10 -24.77 15.11
CA ILE A 65 6.17 -23.41 15.66
C ILE A 65 7.61 -23.11 16.13
N GLU A 66 8.25 -24.04 16.87
CA GLU A 66 9.65 -23.92 17.32
C GLU A 66 10.62 -23.78 16.15
N ASN A 67 10.46 -24.61 15.11
CA ASN A 67 11.27 -24.51 13.90
C ASN A 67 11.13 -23.15 13.21
N PHE A 68 9.90 -22.62 13.10
CA PHE A 68 9.64 -21.31 12.51
C PHE A 68 10.30 -20.19 13.31
N THR A 69 10.12 -20.17 14.64
CA THR A 69 10.71 -19.14 15.50
C THR A 69 12.23 -19.20 15.50
N THR A 70 12.81 -20.41 15.44
CA THR A 70 14.26 -20.61 15.31
C THR A 70 14.80 -20.05 13.99
N GLN A 71 14.14 -20.33 12.86
CA GLN A 71 14.53 -19.77 11.56
C GLN A 71 14.41 -18.24 11.55
N LEU A 72 13.34 -17.73 12.16
CA LEU A 72 13.12 -16.28 12.24
C LEU A 72 14.18 -15.61 13.12
N LEU A 73 14.59 -16.25 14.23
CA LEU A 73 15.69 -15.79 15.07
C LEU A 73 17.00 -15.72 14.29
N GLN A 74 17.32 -16.77 13.56
CA GLN A 74 18.56 -16.84 12.77
C GLN A 74 18.60 -15.70 11.73
N LYS A 75 17.51 -15.49 10.99
CA LYS A 75 17.40 -14.40 10.01
C LYS A 75 17.65 -13.03 10.64
N HIS A 76 17.08 -12.76 11.83
CA HIS A 76 17.26 -11.48 12.51
C HIS A 76 18.66 -11.34 13.11
N LYS A 77 19.27 -12.41 13.65
CA LYS A 77 20.67 -12.40 14.11
C LYS A 77 21.65 -12.10 12.98
N GLU A 78 21.43 -12.66 11.79
CA GLU A 78 22.23 -12.33 10.60
C GLU A 78 22.09 -10.85 10.23
N ALA A 79 20.87 -10.33 10.26
CA ALA A 79 20.62 -8.90 10.01
C ALA A 79 21.30 -8.00 11.05
N ILE A 80 21.22 -8.34 12.34
CA ILE A 80 21.89 -7.62 13.44
C ILE A 80 23.40 -7.59 13.23
N SER A 81 24.01 -8.75 12.99
CA SER A 81 25.47 -8.87 12.84
C SER A 81 26.03 -8.10 11.65
N ALA A 82 25.25 -8.01 10.57
CA ALA A 82 25.65 -7.28 9.36
C ALA A 82 25.34 -5.78 9.42
N ALA A 83 24.32 -5.35 10.19
CA ALA A 83 23.90 -3.96 10.28
C ALA A 83 24.65 -3.16 11.35
N ILE A 84 25.07 -3.80 12.46
CA ILE A 84 25.61 -3.16 13.64
C ILE A 84 27.04 -3.65 13.87
N THR A 85 27.98 -2.75 14.07
CA THR A 85 29.40 -3.09 14.32
C THR A 85 29.74 -3.12 15.80
N ASP A 86 29.12 -2.27 16.62
CA ASP A 86 29.30 -2.21 18.06
C ASP A 86 28.74 -3.46 18.77
N LYS A 87 29.62 -4.21 19.45
CA LYS A 87 29.25 -5.47 20.10
C LYS A 87 28.28 -5.33 21.26
N GLN A 88 28.28 -4.19 21.93
CA GLN A 88 27.36 -3.95 23.05
C GLN A 88 25.95 -3.67 22.50
N ILE A 89 25.83 -2.88 21.44
CA ILE A 89 24.57 -2.61 20.76
C ILE A 89 24.04 -3.90 20.12
N GLN A 90 24.91 -4.73 19.47
CA GLN A 90 24.52 -6.04 18.95
C GLN A 90 23.89 -6.91 20.04
N LYS A 91 24.53 -6.99 21.22
CA LYS A 91 24.03 -7.77 22.36
C LYS A 91 22.67 -7.26 22.85
N GLU A 92 22.53 -5.94 22.99
CA GLU A 92 21.29 -5.30 23.40
C GLU A 92 20.13 -5.63 22.44
N VAL A 93 20.34 -5.43 21.12
CA VAL A 93 19.35 -5.72 20.09
C VAL A 93 19.02 -7.21 19.98
N THR A 94 20.02 -8.08 20.15
CA THR A 94 19.82 -9.53 20.15
C THR A 94 18.92 -9.96 21.32
N GLN A 95 19.14 -9.42 22.53
CA GLN A 95 18.30 -9.71 23.69
C GLN A 95 16.85 -9.26 23.50
N ILE A 96 16.63 -8.08 22.88
CA ILE A 96 15.29 -7.61 22.54
C ILE A 96 14.65 -8.58 21.54
N THR A 97 15.37 -9.00 20.51
CA THR A 97 14.88 -9.92 19.48
C THR A 97 14.51 -11.28 20.09
N GLU A 98 15.36 -11.87 20.92
CA GLU A 98 15.10 -13.17 21.56
C GLU A 98 13.87 -13.11 22.47
N ARG A 99 13.73 -12.03 23.26
CA ARG A 99 12.56 -11.82 24.13
C ARG A 99 11.28 -11.68 23.29
N THR A 100 11.33 -10.92 22.20
CA THR A 100 10.19 -10.71 21.30
C THR A 100 9.78 -12.02 20.62
N LEU A 101 10.72 -12.85 20.19
CA LEU A 101 10.44 -14.14 19.58
C LEU A 101 9.89 -15.16 20.58
N SER A 102 10.37 -15.17 21.82
CA SER A 102 9.79 -16.00 22.88
C SER A 102 8.32 -15.64 23.17
N GLU A 103 7.96 -14.36 23.06
CA GLU A 103 6.56 -13.92 23.14
C GLU A 103 5.74 -14.41 21.95
N LEU A 104 6.26 -14.30 20.72
CA LEU A 104 5.61 -14.80 19.50
C LEU A 104 5.33 -16.30 19.58
N GLU A 105 6.33 -17.09 20.02
CA GLU A 105 6.21 -18.53 20.18
C GLU A 105 5.05 -18.91 21.10
N LYS A 106 4.96 -18.26 22.27
CA LYS A 106 3.85 -18.47 23.21
C LYS A 106 2.48 -18.16 22.59
N VAL A 107 2.40 -17.09 21.79
CA VAL A 107 1.15 -16.72 21.11
C VAL A 107 0.77 -17.75 20.07
N LEU A 108 1.71 -18.19 19.23
CA LEU A 108 1.47 -19.23 18.21
C LEU A 108 1.08 -20.57 18.85
N THR A 109 1.75 -20.95 19.93
CA THR A 109 1.41 -22.15 20.72
C THR A 109 0.00 -22.04 21.31
N GLY A 110 -0.39 -20.86 21.83
CA GLY A 110 -1.75 -20.61 22.29
C GLY A 110 -2.79 -20.77 21.16
N ILE A 111 -2.51 -20.25 19.96
CA ILE A 111 -3.37 -20.44 18.78
C ILE A 111 -3.46 -21.92 18.39
N CYS A 112 -2.36 -22.65 18.49
CA CYS A 112 -2.32 -24.10 18.22
C CYS A 112 -3.26 -24.86 19.18
N TYR A 113 -3.18 -24.61 20.46
CA TYR A 113 -4.02 -25.28 21.47
C TYR A 113 -5.51 -24.92 21.36
N VAL A 114 -5.83 -23.66 21.10
CA VAL A 114 -7.22 -23.20 20.96
C VAL A 114 -7.82 -23.59 19.59
N GLY A 115 -6.99 -23.75 18.55
CA GLY A 115 -7.43 -24.07 17.19
C GLY A 115 -8.11 -22.90 16.47
N GLU A 116 -8.06 -21.68 17.03
CA GLU A 116 -8.72 -20.49 16.49
C GLU A 116 -7.72 -19.36 16.22
N LEU A 117 -7.95 -18.64 15.12
CA LEU A 117 -7.24 -17.40 14.78
C LEU A 117 -8.26 -16.31 14.55
N THR A 118 -8.50 -15.50 15.57
CA THR A 118 -9.38 -14.33 15.47
C THR A 118 -8.67 -13.17 14.75
N PRO A 119 -9.41 -12.18 14.18
CA PRO A 119 -8.80 -10.97 13.63
C PRO A 119 -7.85 -10.27 14.63
N LYS A 120 -8.23 -10.20 15.90
CA LYS A 120 -7.42 -9.65 16.99
C LYS A 120 -6.10 -10.43 17.17
N SER A 121 -6.16 -11.75 17.23
CA SER A 121 -4.95 -12.59 17.37
C SER A 121 -4.06 -12.48 16.14
N LYS A 122 -4.65 -12.34 14.94
CA LYS A 122 -3.94 -12.12 13.69
C LYS A 122 -3.16 -10.82 13.71
N ASP A 123 -3.80 -9.70 14.11
CA ASP A 123 -3.14 -8.40 14.24
C ASP A 123 -1.95 -8.47 15.20
N TYR A 124 -2.14 -9.17 16.32
CA TYR A 124 -1.08 -9.35 17.29
C TYR A 124 0.11 -10.13 16.71
N VAL A 125 -0.13 -11.25 16.01
CA VAL A 125 0.94 -12.05 15.39
C VAL A 125 1.67 -11.27 14.30
N VAL A 126 0.96 -10.59 13.39
CA VAL A 126 1.65 -9.85 12.31
C VAL A 126 2.42 -8.65 12.84
N SER A 127 2.06 -8.10 14.00
CA SER A 127 2.79 -7.00 14.64
C SER A 127 4.24 -7.34 15.02
N PHE A 128 4.56 -8.62 15.17
CA PHE A 128 5.94 -9.03 15.46
C PHE A 128 6.91 -8.70 14.34
N GLY A 129 6.44 -8.53 13.10
CA GLY A 129 7.29 -8.15 11.97
C GLY A 129 8.05 -6.86 12.22
N GLU A 130 7.35 -5.80 12.53
CA GLU A 130 7.92 -4.48 12.80
C GLU A 130 8.54 -4.38 14.20
N ARG A 131 8.00 -5.10 15.19
CA ARG A 131 8.59 -5.21 16.54
C ARG A 131 9.97 -5.86 16.53
N LEU A 132 10.26 -6.70 15.54
CA LEU A 132 11.58 -7.33 15.34
C LEU A 132 12.51 -6.45 14.50
N SER A 133 12.00 -5.73 13.50
CA SER A 133 12.83 -4.93 12.58
C SER A 133 13.24 -3.58 13.17
N ALA A 134 12.34 -2.87 13.85
CA ALA A 134 12.60 -1.53 14.36
C ALA A 134 13.77 -1.46 15.36
N PRO A 135 13.97 -2.41 16.30
CA PRO A 135 15.15 -2.42 17.16
C PRO A 135 16.47 -2.58 16.40
N ILE A 136 16.48 -3.31 15.26
CA ILE A 136 17.69 -3.46 14.45
C ILE A 136 18.06 -2.16 13.77
N VAL A 137 17.07 -1.47 13.19
CA VAL A 137 17.28 -0.15 12.55
C VAL A 137 17.69 0.88 13.60
N TRP A 138 17.04 0.89 14.75
CA TRP A 138 17.43 1.74 15.88
C TRP A 138 18.87 1.48 16.32
N GLY A 139 19.26 0.21 16.51
CA GLY A 139 20.62 -0.15 16.89
C GLY A 139 21.66 0.26 15.85
N ALA A 140 21.35 0.13 14.54
CA ALA A 140 22.21 0.56 13.46
C ALA A 140 22.39 2.10 13.40
N ILE A 141 21.32 2.87 13.64
CA ILE A 141 21.39 4.34 13.75
C ILE A 141 22.21 4.76 14.99
N LYS A 142 21.98 4.10 16.12
CA LYS A 142 22.76 4.31 17.38
C LYS A 142 24.25 4.02 17.16
N ASP A 143 24.59 2.99 16.38
CA ASP A 143 25.97 2.64 16.01
C ASP A 143 26.64 3.75 15.15
N CYS A 144 25.87 4.52 14.39
CA CYS A 144 26.32 5.73 13.68
C CYS A 144 26.54 6.96 14.61
N LYS A 145 26.44 6.78 15.94
CA LYS A 145 26.59 7.84 16.95
C LYS A 145 25.55 8.96 16.84
N VAL A 146 24.33 8.57 16.50
CA VAL A 146 23.17 9.47 16.43
C VAL A 146 22.25 9.17 17.61
N GLU A 147 21.79 10.20 18.30
CA GLU A 147 20.85 10.06 19.41
C GLU A 147 19.47 9.60 18.87
N THR A 148 19.00 8.46 19.37
CA THR A 148 17.80 7.80 18.84
C THR A 148 17.10 6.95 19.92
N GLN A 149 15.78 6.82 19.79
CA GLN A 149 14.94 5.96 20.64
C GLN A 149 13.95 5.18 19.78
N VAL A 150 13.64 3.94 20.17
CA VAL A 150 12.70 3.06 19.47
C VAL A 150 11.35 3.01 20.18
N PHE A 151 10.26 3.03 19.38
CA PHE A 151 8.88 3.00 19.85
C PHE A 151 8.05 2.05 18.98
N THR A 152 7.16 1.31 19.60
CA THR A 152 6.03 0.73 18.88
C THR A 152 5.02 1.83 18.52
N GLY A 153 4.13 1.61 17.54
CA GLY A 153 3.08 2.58 17.23
C GLY A 153 2.19 2.91 18.44
N LYS A 154 1.94 1.90 19.32
CA LYS A 154 1.25 2.10 20.59
C LYS A 154 2.01 3.06 21.54
N GLU A 155 3.31 2.84 21.71
CA GLU A 155 4.16 3.67 22.58
C GLU A 155 4.31 5.09 22.01
N ALA A 156 4.38 5.21 20.68
CA ALA A 156 4.39 6.48 19.97
C ALA A 156 3.08 7.27 20.16
N GLY A 157 1.97 6.60 20.47
CA GLY A 157 0.68 7.25 20.71
C GLY A 157 -0.33 7.09 19.55
N ILE A 158 -0.12 6.15 18.63
CA ILE A 158 -1.09 5.87 17.56
C ILE A 158 -2.25 5.06 18.14
N VAL A 159 -3.42 5.69 18.20
CA VAL A 159 -4.65 5.09 18.75
C VAL A 159 -5.69 4.95 17.64
N THR A 160 -6.32 3.77 17.58
CA THR A 160 -7.30 3.41 16.55
C THR A 160 -8.64 2.98 17.16
N ASP A 161 -9.61 2.73 16.30
CA ASP A 161 -10.78 1.91 16.61
C ASP A 161 -10.40 0.43 16.80
N SER A 162 -11.40 -0.44 16.98
CA SER A 162 -11.24 -1.89 17.19
C SER A 162 -11.54 -2.71 15.92
N ASN A 163 -11.47 -2.11 14.72
CA ASN A 163 -11.63 -2.81 13.45
C ASN A 163 -10.34 -3.57 13.09
N PHE A 164 -10.12 -4.72 13.74
CA PHE A 164 -8.90 -5.51 13.56
C PHE A 164 -8.64 -5.88 12.10
N GLY A 165 -7.40 -5.69 11.65
CA GLY A 165 -6.91 -5.89 10.29
C GLY A 165 -6.91 -4.63 9.43
N GLU A 166 -7.83 -3.69 9.66
CA GLU A 166 -7.97 -2.44 8.92
C GLU A 166 -8.42 -1.29 9.83
N ALA A 167 -7.81 -1.18 11.00
CA ALA A 167 -8.18 -0.20 12.00
C ALA A 167 -7.98 1.24 11.52
N ASP A 168 -8.93 2.11 11.89
CA ASP A 168 -8.87 3.54 11.59
C ASP A 168 -8.30 4.35 12.75
N PRO A 169 -7.29 5.21 12.51
CA PRO A 169 -6.72 6.03 13.57
C PRO A 169 -7.70 7.13 14.02
N LEU A 170 -7.80 7.29 15.33
CA LEU A 170 -8.51 8.39 15.96
C LEU A 170 -7.61 9.65 15.91
N MET A 171 -7.60 10.31 14.73
CA MET A 171 -6.56 11.28 14.36
C MET A 171 -6.32 12.39 15.39
N ASN A 172 -7.37 13.03 15.91
CA ASN A 172 -7.20 14.11 16.90
C ASN A 172 -6.47 13.62 18.17
N PHE A 173 -6.88 12.45 18.67
CA PHE A 173 -6.29 11.84 19.85
C PHE A 173 -4.87 11.35 19.59
N THR A 174 -4.66 10.72 18.43
CA THR A 174 -3.35 10.25 17.97
C THR A 174 -2.37 11.41 17.80
N CYS A 175 -2.75 12.51 17.15
CA CYS A 175 -1.87 13.67 16.95
C CYS A 175 -1.48 14.31 18.30
N HIS A 176 -2.43 14.42 19.25
CA HIS A 176 -2.15 14.92 20.59
C HIS A 176 -1.10 14.05 21.32
N LEU A 177 -1.31 12.74 21.37
CA LEU A 177 -0.39 11.83 22.06
C LEU A 177 0.99 11.75 21.41
N ILE A 178 1.06 11.75 20.07
CA ILE A 178 2.35 11.78 19.36
C ILE A 178 3.08 13.09 19.67
N GLY A 179 2.38 14.22 19.61
CA GLY A 179 2.95 15.52 19.95
C GLY A 179 3.50 15.58 21.37
N GLU A 180 2.79 15.00 22.34
CA GLU A 180 3.22 14.92 23.74
C GLU A 180 4.43 13.98 23.93
N ARG A 181 4.42 12.80 23.29
CA ARG A 181 5.42 11.75 23.54
C ARG A 181 6.68 11.89 22.69
N LEU A 182 6.52 12.18 21.40
CA LEU A 182 7.63 12.25 20.46
C LEU A 182 8.08 13.69 20.16
N GLY A 183 7.18 14.67 20.30
CA GLY A 183 7.48 16.09 20.02
C GLY A 183 8.72 16.60 20.73
N PRO A 184 8.86 16.46 22.06
CA PRO A 184 10.05 16.92 22.78
C PRO A 184 11.35 16.29 22.29
N LEU A 185 11.36 14.98 22.00
CA LEU A 185 12.51 14.26 21.46
C LEU A 185 12.88 14.77 20.08
N PHE A 186 11.88 14.92 19.23
CA PHE A 186 12.03 15.36 17.84
C PHE A 186 12.60 16.79 17.77
N GLU A 187 12.14 17.70 18.62
CA GLU A 187 12.63 19.09 18.65
C GLU A 187 14.08 19.21 19.13
N ILE A 188 14.55 18.38 20.05
CA ILE A 188 15.96 18.37 20.49
C ILE A 188 16.87 17.60 19.54
N GLY A 189 16.34 16.93 18.52
CA GLY A 189 17.08 16.18 17.50
C GLY A 189 17.36 14.73 17.83
N THR A 190 16.74 14.17 18.89
CA THR A 190 16.70 12.73 19.11
C THR A 190 15.76 12.10 18.07
N ILE A 191 16.24 11.12 17.32
CA ILE A 191 15.47 10.47 16.24
C ILE A 191 14.55 9.41 16.84
N PRO A 192 13.20 9.57 16.83
CA PRO A 192 12.29 8.47 17.13
C PRO A 192 12.23 7.50 15.97
N VAL A 193 12.50 6.21 16.23
CA VAL A 193 12.31 5.09 15.32
C VAL A 193 11.02 4.38 15.69
N VAL A 194 10.02 4.47 14.84
CA VAL A 194 8.66 3.98 15.14
C VAL A 194 8.34 2.78 14.26
N THR A 195 7.74 1.74 14.84
CA THR A 195 7.18 0.63 14.05
C THR A 195 6.05 1.15 13.16
N GLY A 196 6.17 0.93 11.87
CA GLY A 196 5.06 1.16 10.95
C GLY A 196 3.94 0.14 11.14
N PHE A 197 2.78 0.34 10.49
CA PHE A 197 1.67 -0.62 10.42
C PHE A 197 0.95 -0.91 11.75
N ILE A 198 1.64 -0.83 12.88
CA ILE A 198 1.17 -1.20 14.21
C ILE A 198 0.60 0.02 14.94
N ALA A 199 -0.53 -0.20 15.61
CA ALA A 199 -1.17 0.76 16.52
C ALA A 199 -1.78 0.03 17.72
N ALA A 200 -2.59 0.71 18.51
CA ALA A 200 -3.43 0.08 19.51
C ALA A 200 -4.78 0.79 19.60
N ASN A 201 -5.83 0.06 19.98
CA ASN A 201 -7.10 0.67 20.30
C ASN A 201 -7.06 1.39 21.68
N GLN A 202 -8.16 1.99 22.09
CA GLN A 202 -8.27 2.71 23.35
C GLN A 202 -8.06 1.83 24.60
N ASP A 203 -8.33 0.51 24.48
CA ASP A 203 -8.05 -0.48 25.54
C ASP A 203 -6.59 -0.92 25.56
N GLY A 204 -5.74 -0.36 24.70
CA GLY A 204 -4.33 -0.71 24.57
C GLY A 204 -4.09 -2.06 23.89
N ILE A 205 -5.09 -2.62 23.20
CA ILE A 205 -4.97 -3.85 22.42
C ILE A 205 -4.35 -3.51 21.07
N VAL A 206 -3.35 -4.29 20.65
CA VAL A 206 -2.67 -4.10 19.37
C VAL A 206 -3.64 -4.25 18.21
N THR A 207 -3.59 -3.29 17.30
CA THR A 207 -4.32 -3.25 16.03
C THR A 207 -3.36 -3.02 14.89
N THR A 208 -3.79 -3.30 13.66
CA THR A 208 -3.04 -2.98 12.45
C THR A 208 -3.88 -2.10 11.53
N VAL A 209 -3.21 -1.16 10.85
CA VAL A 209 -3.90 -0.16 10.02
C VAL A 209 -4.08 -0.57 8.56
N GLY A 210 -3.93 -1.86 8.27
CA GLY A 210 -4.21 -2.44 6.97
C GLY A 210 -3.14 -2.19 5.90
N ARG A 211 -3.49 -2.37 4.63
CA ARG A 211 -2.56 -2.22 3.49
C ARG A 211 -1.95 -0.83 3.42
N GLY A 212 -0.63 -0.77 3.12
CA GLY A 212 0.13 0.47 3.12
C GLY A 212 0.32 1.06 4.52
N GLY A 213 0.13 0.25 5.58
CA GLY A 213 0.09 0.71 6.96
C GLY A 213 1.35 1.41 7.44
N SER A 214 2.54 1.03 6.97
CA SER A 214 3.76 1.76 7.31
C SER A 214 3.85 3.14 6.64
N ASP A 215 3.33 3.28 5.42
CA ASP A 215 3.22 4.59 4.74
C ASP A 215 2.18 5.45 5.47
N TYR A 216 1.07 4.81 5.90
CA TYR A 216 0.03 5.49 6.68
C TYR A 216 0.57 5.96 8.04
N THR A 217 1.33 5.13 8.75
CA THR A 217 2.03 5.54 9.99
C THR A 217 2.94 6.75 9.74
N ALA A 218 3.68 6.78 8.63
CA ALA A 218 4.58 7.89 8.31
C ALA A 218 3.82 9.21 8.08
N THR A 219 2.68 9.17 7.39
CA THR A 219 1.85 10.35 7.17
C THR A 219 1.14 10.82 8.45
N ILE A 220 0.70 9.90 9.31
CA ILE A 220 0.17 10.22 10.63
C ILE A 220 1.23 10.96 11.48
N LEU A 221 2.45 10.41 11.54
CA LEU A 221 3.57 11.07 12.23
C LEU A 221 3.89 12.43 11.61
N GLY A 222 3.85 12.52 10.28
CA GLY A 222 4.08 13.77 9.56
C GLY A 222 3.13 14.87 9.97
N VAL A 223 1.84 14.56 10.08
CA VAL A 223 0.82 15.48 10.56
C VAL A 223 1.03 15.84 12.02
N ALA A 224 1.22 14.84 12.87
CA ALA A 224 1.32 15.05 14.33
C ALA A 224 2.57 15.83 14.76
N LEU A 225 3.69 15.71 14.02
CA LEU A 225 4.95 16.39 14.28
C LEU A 225 5.12 17.67 13.43
N HIS A 226 4.10 18.04 12.64
CA HIS A 226 4.10 19.24 11.79
C HIS A 226 5.35 19.33 10.91
N VAL A 227 5.62 18.25 10.14
CA VAL A 227 6.82 18.19 9.30
C VAL A 227 6.65 18.93 7.99
N ASP A 228 7.76 19.33 7.38
CA ASP A 228 7.77 20.00 6.08
C ASP A 228 7.56 19.02 4.92
N GLU A 229 7.92 17.72 5.10
CA GLU A 229 7.83 16.72 4.04
C GLU A 229 7.85 15.28 4.62
N VAL A 230 7.13 14.35 4.02
CA VAL A 230 7.20 12.92 4.32
C VAL A 230 7.92 12.21 3.17
N TRP A 231 8.97 11.47 3.48
CA TRP A 231 9.77 10.72 2.50
C TRP A 231 9.52 9.22 2.60
N ILE A 232 9.06 8.63 1.51
CA ILE A 232 8.81 7.19 1.40
C ILE A 232 9.95 6.58 0.59
N TRP A 233 10.83 5.88 1.28
CA TRP A 233 11.96 5.17 0.69
C TRP A 233 11.54 3.75 0.29
N THR A 234 11.80 3.40 -0.97
CA THR A 234 11.39 2.16 -1.61
C THR A 234 12.47 1.66 -2.58
N ASP A 235 12.16 0.62 -3.37
CA ASP A 235 13.05 0.00 -4.36
C ASP A 235 12.91 0.57 -5.79
N VAL A 236 12.16 1.65 -5.95
CA VAL A 236 11.98 2.33 -7.25
C VAL A 236 12.35 3.81 -7.16
N ASP A 237 12.83 4.39 -8.27
CA ASP A 237 13.28 5.79 -8.31
C ASP A 237 12.15 6.80 -8.09
N GLY A 238 10.92 6.38 -8.28
CA GLY A 238 9.71 7.19 -8.15
C GLY A 238 8.55 6.55 -8.91
N ILE A 239 7.50 7.32 -9.12
CA ILE A 239 6.36 6.90 -9.92
C ILE A 239 6.69 7.10 -11.39
N MET A 240 6.48 6.06 -12.20
CA MET A 240 6.85 6.02 -13.61
C MET A 240 5.66 6.31 -14.52
N THR A 241 5.92 6.78 -15.74
CA THR A 241 4.91 6.97 -16.79
C THR A 241 4.19 5.68 -17.20
N THR A 242 4.84 4.54 -17.01
CA THR A 242 4.29 3.18 -17.10
C THR A 242 5.27 2.19 -16.47
N ASP A 243 4.93 0.90 -16.39
CA ASP A 243 5.86 -0.15 -15.92
C ASP A 243 7.06 -0.26 -16.89
N PRO A 244 8.31 -0.05 -16.43
CA PRO A 244 9.51 -0.20 -17.26
C PRO A 244 9.68 -1.59 -17.87
N LYS A 245 9.08 -2.63 -17.28
CA LYS A 245 9.07 -3.97 -17.86
C LYS A 245 8.22 -4.07 -19.12
N ILE A 246 7.22 -3.18 -19.28
CA ILE A 246 6.38 -3.09 -20.48
C ILE A 246 7.01 -2.15 -21.49
N VAL A 247 7.44 -0.96 -21.05
CA VAL A 247 8.07 0.07 -21.90
C VAL A 247 9.40 0.48 -21.26
N PRO A 248 10.54 -0.02 -21.77
CA PRO A 248 11.86 0.28 -21.21
C PRO A 248 12.22 1.78 -21.20
N SER A 249 11.63 2.59 -22.09
CA SER A 249 11.77 4.04 -22.13
C SER A 249 10.85 4.82 -21.19
N ALA A 250 10.15 4.12 -20.28
CA ALA A 250 9.33 4.78 -19.26
C ALA A 250 10.20 5.70 -18.38
N ARG A 251 9.64 6.88 -18.05
CA ARG A 251 10.34 7.89 -17.24
C ARG A 251 9.71 8.04 -15.87
N MET A 252 10.50 8.50 -14.95
CA MET A 252 10.04 8.95 -13.65
C MET A 252 9.29 10.30 -13.80
N LEU A 253 8.12 10.38 -13.16
CA LEU A 253 7.35 11.60 -13.01
C LEU A 253 7.94 12.40 -11.84
N ARG A 254 8.40 13.60 -12.11
CA ARG A 254 9.04 14.44 -11.08
C ARG A 254 8.04 14.95 -10.04
N GLN A 255 6.82 15.25 -10.48
CA GLN A 255 5.78 15.80 -9.62
C GLN A 255 4.39 15.29 -10.02
N LEU A 256 3.58 15.01 -9.01
CA LEU A 256 2.17 14.62 -9.13
C LEU A 256 1.32 15.40 -8.13
N SER A 257 0.06 15.61 -8.45
CA SER A 257 -0.92 15.99 -7.44
C SER A 257 -1.30 14.79 -6.56
N TYR A 258 -1.85 15.05 -5.37
CA TYR A 258 -2.35 13.97 -4.51
C TYR A 258 -3.40 13.11 -5.21
N GLN A 259 -4.26 13.73 -6.02
CA GLN A 259 -5.31 13.03 -6.76
C GLN A 259 -4.71 12.11 -7.82
N GLU A 260 -3.73 12.58 -8.61
CA GLU A 260 -3.02 11.74 -9.59
C GLU A 260 -2.30 10.57 -8.92
N ALA A 261 -1.60 10.81 -7.81
CA ALA A 261 -0.89 9.78 -7.07
C ALA A 261 -1.86 8.72 -6.51
N ALA A 262 -3.03 9.14 -6.01
CA ALA A 262 -4.06 8.23 -5.52
C ALA A 262 -4.63 7.36 -6.64
N GLU A 263 -4.94 7.94 -7.81
CA GLU A 263 -5.38 7.20 -8.99
C GLU A 263 -4.31 6.18 -9.45
N MET A 264 -3.06 6.62 -9.59
CA MET A 264 -1.95 5.75 -10.01
C MET A 264 -1.71 4.59 -9.05
N ALA A 265 -1.89 4.82 -7.75
CA ALA A 265 -1.74 3.78 -6.73
C ALA A 265 -2.78 2.66 -6.86
N ILE A 266 -4.03 3.00 -7.21
CA ILE A 266 -5.10 2.03 -7.46
C ILE A 266 -4.73 1.14 -8.66
N PHE A 267 -4.12 1.72 -9.69
CA PHE A 267 -3.75 1.02 -10.93
C PHE A 267 -2.38 0.37 -10.91
N GLY A 268 -1.79 0.15 -9.73
CA GLY A 268 -0.62 -0.71 -9.56
C GLY A 268 0.72 -0.02 -9.73
N ALA A 269 0.76 1.31 -9.86
CA ALA A 269 1.99 2.03 -9.61
C ALA A 269 2.46 1.67 -8.19
N LYS A 270 3.73 1.30 -8.03
CA LYS A 270 4.33 1.02 -6.71
C LYS A 270 4.51 2.33 -5.93
N ALA A 271 3.41 3.04 -5.75
CA ALA A 271 3.27 4.25 -4.97
C ALA A 271 2.63 3.92 -3.63
N MET A 272 2.32 4.93 -2.87
CA MET A 272 1.60 4.80 -1.61
C MET A 272 0.15 4.34 -1.83
N HIS A 273 -0.37 3.55 -0.90
CA HIS A 273 -1.80 3.27 -0.87
C HIS A 273 -2.61 4.58 -0.68
N PRO A 274 -3.74 4.81 -1.39
CA PRO A 274 -4.50 6.07 -1.31
C PRO A 274 -4.89 6.47 0.11
N ARG A 275 -5.24 5.49 0.96
CA ARG A 275 -5.56 5.72 2.38
C ARG A 275 -4.40 6.39 3.13
N ALA A 276 -3.16 6.06 2.78
CA ALA A 276 -1.97 6.63 3.41
C ALA A 276 -1.75 8.11 3.03
N LEU A 277 -2.33 8.60 1.93
CA LEU A 277 -2.28 10.01 1.56
C LEU A 277 -3.30 10.87 2.31
N ALA A 278 -4.39 10.28 2.83
CA ALA A 278 -5.48 11.03 3.42
C ALA A 278 -5.08 12.04 4.52
N PRO A 279 -4.19 11.71 5.49
CA PRO A 279 -3.76 12.68 6.52
C PRO A 279 -3.05 13.90 5.92
N VAL A 280 -2.10 13.67 5.03
CA VAL A 280 -1.25 14.74 4.46
C VAL A 280 -1.97 15.62 3.46
N ILE A 281 -2.99 15.12 2.78
CA ILE A 281 -3.85 15.92 1.88
C ILE A 281 -4.53 17.05 2.66
N LYS A 282 -5.07 16.75 3.84
CA LYS A 282 -5.78 17.71 4.68
C LYS A 282 -4.86 18.83 5.17
N GLU A 283 -3.64 18.49 5.53
CA GLU A 283 -2.66 19.43 6.07
C GLU A 283 -1.70 19.99 5.01
N ASN A 284 -1.86 19.61 3.74
CA ASN A 284 -1.02 20.01 2.60
C ASN A 284 0.48 19.69 2.80
N ILE A 285 0.81 18.58 3.48
CA ILE A 285 2.20 18.16 3.69
C ILE A 285 2.68 17.40 2.45
N PRO A 286 3.72 17.87 1.75
CA PRO A 286 4.28 17.16 0.60
C PRO A 286 4.79 15.76 0.95
N VAL A 287 4.62 14.82 0.02
CA VAL A 287 5.16 13.46 0.12
C VAL A 287 6.14 13.23 -1.02
N ARG A 288 7.28 12.62 -0.74
CA ARG A 288 8.28 12.29 -1.74
C ARG A 288 8.58 10.80 -1.77
N ILE A 289 8.46 10.19 -2.94
CA ILE A 289 8.84 8.79 -3.18
C ILE A 289 10.30 8.79 -3.63
N ARG A 290 11.16 8.05 -2.93
CA ARG A 290 12.60 8.00 -3.19
C ARG A 290 13.15 6.59 -3.23
N ASN A 291 14.21 6.37 -3.99
CA ASN A 291 14.89 5.08 -4.05
C ASN A 291 15.96 4.97 -2.97
N THR A 292 15.88 3.91 -2.16
CA THR A 292 16.89 3.66 -1.12
C THR A 292 18.26 3.35 -1.73
N ALA A 293 18.33 2.68 -2.89
CA ALA A 293 19.58 2.35 -3.57
C ALA A 293 20.20 3.56 -4.31
N HIS A 294 19.39 4.55 -4.68
CA HIS A 294 19.81 5.75 -5.40
C HIS A 294 19.37 7.03 -4.67
N PRO A 295 19.92 7.28 -3.47
CA PRO A 295 19.50 8.41 -2.62
C PRO A 295 19.83 9.78 -3.19
N GLU A 296 20.66 9.87 -4.20
CA GLU A 296 20.99 11.09 -4.97
C GLU A 296 19.81 11.53 -5.85
N ASN A 297 18.94 10.61 -6.28
CA ASN A 297 17.77 10.93 -7.07
C ASN A 297 16.71 11.62 -6.21
N GLU A 298 16.18 12.74 -6.70
CA GLU A 298 15.15 13.51 -5.97
C GLU A 298 13.83 12.74 -5.83
N GLY A 299 13.56 11.80 -6.74
CA GLY A 299 12.32 11.01 -6.74
C GLY A 299 11.09 11.77 -7.23
N THR A 300 9.90 11.24 -6.93
CA THR A 300 8.62 11.87 -7.27
C THR A 300 8.08 12.66 -6.09
N LEU A 301 7.84 13.95 -6.29
CA LEU A 301 7.18 14.83 -5.32
C LEU A 301 5.65 14.80 -5.52
N ILE A 302 4.90 14.57 -4.46
CA ILE A 302 3.44 14.57 -4.43
C ILE A 302 2.97 15.76 -3.61
N THR A 303 2.19 16.66 -4.22
CA THR A 303 1.72 17.92 -3.63
C THR A 303 0.25 18.17 -3.94
N LYS A 304 -0.29 19.27 -3.43
CA LYS A 304 -1.69 19.65 -3.69
C LYS A 304 -1.94 20.00 -5.15
N GLU A 305 -1.02 20.75 -5.76
CA GLU A 305 -1.22 21.29 -7.10
C GLU A 305 -0.40 20.50 -8.12
N PRO A 306 -0.99 20.18 -9.28
CA PRO A 306 -0.23 19.62 -10.38
C PRO A 306 0.73 20.67 -10.93
N VAL A 307 1.79 20.23 -11.62
CA VAL A 307 2.68 21.16 -12.36
C VAL A 307 1.86 21.89 -13.41
N ALA A 308 1.76 23.19 -13.28
CA ALA A 308 1.22 24.04 -14.33
C ALA A 308 2.17 23.98 -15.56
N ASN A 309 1.63 23.69 -16.76
CA ASN A 309 2.36 23.67 -18.04
C ASN A 309 2.90 22.34 -18.56
N GLU A 310 2.21 21.24 -18.35
CA GLU A 310 2.47 20.11 -19.22
C GLU A 310 1.63 20.23 -20.49
N ALA A 311 2.31 20.36 -21.64
CA ALA A 311 1.67 20.36 -22.97
C ALA A 311 0.94 19.04 -23.26
N ASN A 312 1.19 18.00 -22.46
CA ASN A 312 0.60 16.68 -22.59
C ASN A 312 -0.46 16.45 -21.50
N PRO A 313 -1.72 16.21 -21.88
CA PRO A 313 -2.78 15.92 -20.91
C PRO A 313 -2.61 14.59 -20.19
N VAL A 314 -1.89 13.63 -20.79
CA VAL A 314 -1.67 12.30 -20.24
C VAL A 314 -0.28 12.24 -19.60
N LYS A 315 -0.19 11.79 -18.35
CA LYS A 315 1.06 11.58 -17.60
C LYS A 315 1.50 10.13 -17.53
N ALA A 316 0.54 9.22 -17.40
CA ALA A 316 0.84 7.82 -17.23
C ALA A 316 -0.19 6.90 -17.86
N VAL A 317 0.28 5.68 -18.18
CA VAL A 317 -0.57 4.57 -18.64
C VAL A 317 -0.23 3.35 -17.80
N ALA A 318 -1.21 2.76 -17.14
CA ALA A 318 -1.06 1.57 -16.33
C ALA A 318 -1.85 0.39 -16.90
N MET A 319 -1.38 -0.83 -16.60
CA MET A 319 -2.07 -2.08 -16.93
C MET A 319 -2.23 -2.92 -15.66
N ILE A 320 -3.44 -3.31 -15.34
CA ILE A 320 -3.71 -4.28 -14.27
C ILE A 320 -4.03 -5.63 -14.89
N LYS A 321 -3.25 -6.62 -14.51
CA LYS A 321 -3.48 -8.06 -14.79
C LYS A 321 -4.16 -8.73 -13.59
N ASP A 322 -4.42 -10.02 -13.72
CA ASP A 322 -5.04 -10.84 -12.68
C ASP A 322 -6.42 -10.31 -12.24
N VAL A 323 -7.16 -9.83 -13.21
CA VAL A 323 -8.55 -9.36 -13.06
C VAL A 323 -9.49 -10.22 -13.89
N ALA A 324 -10.77 -10.16 -13.56
CA ALA A 324 -11.85 -10.75 -14.31
C ALA A 324 -13.01 -9.77 -14.42
N MET A 325 -13.71 -9.80 -15.54
CA MET A 325 -14.92 -9.03 -15.76
C MET A 325 -16.14 -9.93 -15.55
N ILE A 326 -17.09 -9.47 -14.75
CA ILE A 326 -18.39 -10.11 -14.54
C ILE A 326 -19.45 -9.26 -15.22
N ASN A 327 -20.32 -9.90 -15.98
CA ASN A 327 -21.49 -9.27 -16.58
C ASN A 327 -22.75 -9.88 -15.95
N ILE A 328 -23.62 -9.03 -15.44
CA ILE A 328 -24.92 -9.38 -14.87
C ILE A 328 -25.99 -8.82 -15.80
N ASN A 329 -26.78 -9.70 -16.38
CA ASN A 329 -27.83 -9.36 -17.32
C ASN A 329 -29.22 -9.67 -16.75
N GLY A 330 -30.17 -8.76 -16.96
CA GLY A 330 -31.55 -9.00 -16.54
C GLY A 330 -32.51 -7.95 -17.08
N ALA A 331 -33.37 -8.30 -18.02
CA ALA A 331 -34.38 -7.40 -18.55
C ALA A 331 -35.32 -6.85 -17.44
N ALA A 332 -35.56 -7.63 -16.39
CA ALA A 332 -36.36 -7.22 -15.24
C ALA A 332 -35.61 -6.27 -14.26
N MET A 333 -34.35 -5.98 -14.50
CA MET A 333 -33.61 -4.93 -13.77
C MET A 333 -34.02 -3.53 -14.20
N VAL A 334 -34.53 -3.38 -15.44
CA VAL A 334 -34.95 -2.11 -16.01
C VAL A 334 -36.08 -1.48 -15.18
N GLY A 335 -35.82 -0.28 -14.63
CA GLY A 335 -36.81 0.43 -13.82
C GLY A 335 -37.17 -0.27 -12.48
N ALA A 336 -36.41 -1.27 -12.05
CA ALA A 336 -36.64 -1.97 -10.78
C ALA A 336 -35.75 -1.36 -9.67
N PRO A 337 -36.30 -0.53 -8.77
CA PRO A 337 -35.52 0.09 -7.71
C PRO A 337 -34.85 -0.95 -6.81
N GLY A 338 -33.59 -0.71 -6.48
CA GLY A 338 -32.83 -1.59 -5.58
C GLY A 338 -32.15 -2.79 -6.26
N SER A 339 -32.27 -2.99 -7.57
CA SER A 339 -31.58 -4.08 -8.29
C SER A 339 -30.06 -4.01 -8.10
N TYR A 340 -29.47 -2.84 -8.27
CA TYR A 340 -28.03 -2.62 -8.06
C TYR A 340 -27.63 -2.81 -6.60
N ALA A 341 -28.45 -2.34 -5.65
CA ALA A 341 -28.17 -2.51 -4.23
C ALA A 341 -28.03 -3.99 -3.84
N ARG A 342 -28.87 -4.88 -4.40
CA ARG A 342 -28.78 -6.33 -4.17
C ARG A 342 -27.45 -6.91 -4.66
N VAL A 343 -27.00 -6.52 -5.86
CA VAL A 343 -25.72 -7.00 -6.42
C VAL A 343 -24.57 -6.59 -5.51
N PHE A 344 -24.49 -5.34 -5.12
CA PHE A 344 -23.40 -4.84 -4.27
C PHE A 344 -23.50 -5.35 -2.82
N ASP A 345 -24.68 -5.59 -2.29
CA ASP A 345 -24.88 -6.20 -0.97
C ASP A 345 -24.31 -7.64 -0.92
N VAL A 346 -24.57 -8.43 -1.98
CA VAL A 346 -23.99 -9.77 -2.10
C VAL A 346 -22.47 -9.74 -2.14
N LEU A 347 -21.89 -8.86 -2.94
CA LEU A 347 -20.45 -8.74 -3.04
C LEU A 347 -19.82 -8.24 -1.73
N GLY A 348 -20.43 -7.22 -1.10
CA GLY A 348 -19.96 -6.66 0.17
C GLY A 348 -20.01 -7.67 1.32
N LYS A 349 -21.11 -8.42 1.49
CA LYS A 349 -21.25 -9.47 2.50
C LYS A 349 -20.22 -10.59 2.35
N ASN A 350 -19.72 -10.80 1.12
CA ASN A 350 -18.70 -11.80 0.82
C ASN A 350 -17.27 -11.22 0.75
N ASN A 351 -17.05 -9.97 1.18
CA ASN A 351 -15.76 -9.28 1.15
C ASN A 351 -15.12 -9.31 -0.26
N ILE A 352 -15.92 -9.02 -1.30
CA ILE A 352 -15.47 -8.94 -2.69
C ILE A 352 -15.42 -7.47 -3.10
N ASN A 353 -14.21 -6.95 -3.29
CA ASN A 353 -14.01 -5.58 -3.76
C ASN A 353 -14.22 -5.48 -5.27
N VAL A 354 -15.02 -4.50 -5.68
CA VAL A 354 -15.23 -4.14 -7.09
C VAL A 354 -14.30 -3.00 -7.46
N MET A 355 -13.48 -3.21 -8.51
CA MET A 355 -12.45 -2.26 -8.94
C MET A 355 -12.98 -1.25 -9.97
N MET A 356 -13.92 -1.68 -10.81
CA MET A 356 -14.44 -0.87 -11.91
C MET A 356 -15.88 -1.31 -12.21
N ILE A 357 -16.75 -0.37 -12.53
CA ILE A 357 -18.17 -0.62 -12.83
C ILE A 357 -18.55 0.17 -14.07
N SER A 358 -19.35 -0.44 -14.93
CA SER A 358 -20.02 0.23 -16.05
C SER A 358 -21.44 -0.31 -16.17
N THR A 359 -22.38 0.56 -16.42
CA THR A 359 -23.80 0.21 -16.60
C THR A 359 -24.31 0.77 -17.90
N ALA A 360 -25.20 0.05 -18.59
CA ALA A 360 -25.91 0.58 -19.73
C ALA A 360 -27.05 1.51 -19.28
N VAL A 361 -27.38 2.52 -20.09
CA VAL A 361 -28.51 3.43 -19.83
C VAL A 361 -29.85 2.64 -19.75
N SER A 362 -29.94 1.50 -20.42
CA SER A 362 -31.09 0.60 -20.36
C SER A 362 -31.29 -0.07 -19.00
N GLU A 363 -30.33 0.09 -18.04
CA GLU A 363 -30.32 -0.61 -16.74
C GLU A 363 -30.39 -2.15 -16.82
N ALA A 364 -30.35 -2.71 -18.05
CA ALA A 364 -30.50 -4.15 -18.29
C ALA A 364 -29.24 -4.95 -17.98
N ASN A 365 -28.11 -4.28 -17.82
CA ASN A 365 -26.86 -4.97 -17.48
C ASN A 365 -25.94 -4.13 -16.58
N ILE A 366 -25.11 -4.86 -15.82
CA ILE A 366 -23.98 -4.32 -15.03
C ILE A 366 -22.75 -5.10 -15.44
N SER A 367 -21.73 -4.41 -15.88
CA SER A 367 -20.39 -4.97 -16.04
C SER A 367 -19.49 -4.48 -14.92
N MET A 368 -18.74 -5.37 -14.31
CA MET A 368 -17.82 -5.03 -13.22
C MET A 368 -16.51 -5.80 -13.33
N VAL A 369 -15.44 -5.19 -12.81
CA VAL A 369 -14.12 -5.81 -12.73
C VAL A 369 -13.77 -6.08 -11.29
N ILE A 370 -13.31 -7.30 -11.02
CA ILE A 370 -12.84 -7.78 -9.73
C ILE A 370 -11.47 -8.45 -9.87
N ARG A 371 -10.82 -8.77 -8.76
CA ARG A 371 -9.62 -9.62 -8.79
C ARG A 371 -9.97 -11.04 -9.22
N ARG A 372 -9.18 -11.64 -10.14
CA ARG A 372 -9.40 -12.99 -10.67
C ARG A 372 -9.43 -14.06 -9.56
N ALA A 373 -8.61 -13.90 -8.52
CA ALA A 373 -8.54 -14.83 -7.39
C ALA A 373 -9.86 -15.03 -6.62
N VAL A 374 -10.80 -14.09 -6.71
CA VAL A 374 -12.11 -14.18 -6.04
C VAL A 374 -13.26 -14.46 -6.99
N LEU A 375 -12.97 -14.69 -8.28
CA LEU A 375 -13.98 -14.84 -9.34
C LEU A 375 -14.96 -15.98 -9.05
N GLY A 376 -14.48 -17.18 -8.76
CA GLY A 376 -15.36 -18.33 -8.50
C GLY A 376 -16.30 -18.09 -7.34
N ARG A 377 -15.80 -17.49 -6.24
CA ARG A 377 -16.63 -17.12 -5.08
C ARG A 377 -17.64 -16.03 -5.45
N ALA A 378 -17.27 -15.05 -6.26
CA ALA A 378 -18.16 -13.99 -6.70
C ALA A 378 -19.33 -14.54 -7.52
N ILE A 379 -19.04 -15.37 -8.54
CA ILE A 379 -20.06 -15.97 -9.41
C ILE A 379 -21.02 -16.82 -8.59
N SER A 380 -20.51 -17.76 -7.79
CA SER A 380 -21.38 -18.65 -7.00
C SER A 380 -22.32 -17.89 -6.08
N ASN A 381 -21.83 -16.84 -5.38
CA ASN A 381 -22.68 -16.06 -4.49
C ASN A 381 -23.70 -15.19 -5.25
N LEU A 382 -23.32 -14.63 -6.41
CA LEU A 382 -24.23 -13.86 -7.24
C LEU A 382 -25.33 -14.76 -7.85
N GLU A 383 -24.98 -15.94 -8.36
CA GLU A 383 -25.93 -16.90 -8.91
C GLU A 383 -26.95 -17.37 -7.86
N ILE A 384 -26.44 -17.77 -6.68
CA ILE A 384 -27.32 -18.21 -5.57
C ILE A 384 -28.28 -17.11 -5.15
N ALA A 385 -27.81 -15.86 -5.05
CA ALA A 385 -28.62 -14.77 -4.51
C ALA A 385 -29.53 -14.09 -5.54
N LEU A 386 -29.20 -14.17 -6.84
CA LEU A 386 -29.86 -13.35 -7.86
C LEU A 386 -30.60 -14.17 -8.94
N LEU A 387 -30.26 -15.44 -9.18
CA LEU A 387 -30.91 -16.29 -10.20
C LEU A 387 -32.08 -17.10 -9.65
N GLU A 388 -32.65 -16.76 -8.49
CA GLU A 388 -33.84 -17.41 -7.96
C GLU A 388 -35.04 -17.26 -8.91
N ARG A 389 -35.99 -18.22 -8.86
CA ARG A 389 -37.22 -18.19 -9.69
C ARG A 389 -38.00 -16.88 -9.46
N GLY A 390 -38.12 -16.07 -10.52
CA GLY A 390 -38.73 -14.74 -10.49
C GLY A 390 -37.73 -13.61 -10.09
N GLY A 391 -36.42 -13.88 -10.06
CA GLY A 391 -35.39 -12.88 -9.84
C GLY A 391 -35.29 -11.87 -10.98
N VAL A 392 -34.78 -10.69 -10.64
CA VAL A 392 -34.58 -9.59 -11.61
C VAL A 392 -33.38 -9.82 -12.55
N VAL A 393 -32.48 -10.75 -12.18
CA VAL A 393 -31.30 -11.15 -12.96
C VAL A 393 -31.58 -12.42 -13.73
N SER A 394 -31.27 -12.44 -15.02
CA SER A 394 -31.46 -13.60 -15.90
C SER A 394 -30.17 -14.39 -16.11
N GLU A 395 -29.03 -13.74 -16.04
CA GLU A 395 -27.74 -14.36 -16.36
C GLU A 395 -26.58 -13.66 -15.65
N VAL A 396 -25.60 -14.43 -15.19
CA VAL A 396 -24.30 -14.00 -14.68
C VAL A 396 -23.21 -14.66 -15.52
N THR A 397 -22.42 -13.88 -16.26
CA THR A 397 -21.30 -14.38 -17.06
C THR A 397 -19.99 -13.75 -16.63
N ALA A 398 -18.87 -14.38 -17.00
CA ALA A 398 -17.56 -13.84 -16.67
C ALA A 398 -16.54 -14.06 -17.79
N GLU A 399 -15.58 -13.13 -17.90
CA GLU A 399 -14.38 -13.23 -18.72
C GLU A 399 -13.16 -13.06 -17.82
N ASP A 400 -12.22 -14.00 -17.79
CA ASP A 400 -11.03 -14.01 -16.94
C ASP A 400 -9.72 -13.77 -17.71
N ASP A 401 -9.78 -13.70 -19.07
CA ASP A 401 -8.67 -13.37 -19.95
C ASP A 401 -8.60 -11.86 -20.28
N VAL A 402 -8.82 -11.02 -19.29
CA VAL A 402 -8.92 -9.56 -19.46
C VAL A 402 -7.87 -8.80 -18.64
N ALA A 403 -7.56 -7.59 -19.10
CA ALA A 403 -6.75 -6.62 -18.39
C ALA A 403 -7.42 -5.24 -18.40
N VAL A 404 -7.24 -4.49 -17.31
CA VAL A 404 -7.64 -3.08 -17.25
C VAL A 404 -6.49 -2.22 -17.70
N ILE A 405 -6.74 -1.31 -18.62
CA ILE A 405 -5.84 -0.22 -19.00
C ILE A 405 -6.39 1.07 -18.39
N ALA A 406 -5.53 1.83 -17.74
CA ALA A 406 -5.86 3.14 -17.19
C ALA A 406 -4.94 4.20 -17.78
N VAL A 407 -5.50 5.24 -18.33
CA VAL A 407 -4.79 6.42 -18.87
C VAL A 407 -5.07 7.58 -17.93
N MET A 408 -4.02 8.18 -17.37
CA MET A 408 -4.12 9.09 -16.23
C MET A 408 -3.38 10.41 -16.46
N GLY A 409 -3.94 11.50 -15.96
CA GLY A 409 -3.32 12.82 -15.96
C GLY A 409 -4.31 13.91 -15.54
N ALA A 410 -3.89 14.83 -14.67
CA ALA A 410 -4.74 15.95 -14.20
C ALA A 410 -5.17 16.88 -15.34
N ASN A 411 -4.30 17.07 -16.33
CA ASN A 411 -4.60 17.95 -17.49
C ASN A 411 -5.57 17.30 -18.50
N MET A 412 -6.03 16.08 -18.28
CA MET A 412 -7.10 15.46 -19.07
C MET A 412 -8.44 16.16 -18.79
N LYS A 413 -8.61 16.67 -17.56
CA LYS A 413 -9.85 17.34 -17.14
C LYS A 413 -10.16 18.55 -18.02
N GLY A 414 -11.33 18.54 -18.65
CA GLY A 414 -11.76 19.60 -19.54
C GLY A 414 -10.99 19.70 -20.88
N THR A 415 -10.01 18.83 -21.14
CA THR A 415 -9.27 18.83 -22.40
C THR A 415 -9.99 18.04 -23.46
N LEU A 416 -10.35 18.75 -24.54
CA LEU A 416 -11.11 18.16 -25.65
C LEU A 416 -10.27 17.14 -26.43
N GLY A 417 -10.92 16.06 -26.87
CA GLY A 417 -10.36 15.08 -27.80
C GLY A 417 -9.45 14.00 -27.17
N VAL A 418 -9.18 14.04 -25.85
CA VAL A 418 -8.31 13.04 -25.18
C VAL A 418 -8.89 11.64 -25.34
N ALA A 419 -10.16 11.42 -25.02
CA ALA A 419 -10.82 10.12 -25.18
C ALA A 419 -10.82 9.65 -26.65
N SER A 420 -11.13 10.55 -27.60
CA SER A 420 -11.08 10.26 -29.03
C SER A 420 -9.68 9.77 -29.45
N LYS A 421 -8.64 10.47 -29.01
CA LYS A 421 -7.25 10.09 -29.33
C LYS A 421 -6.90 8.70 -28.76
N ILE A 422 -7.23 8.45 -27.47
CA ILE A 422 -6.98 7.15 -26.81
C ILE A 422 -7.66 6.01 -27.60
N PHE A 423 -8.96 6.12 -27.86
CA PHE A 423 -9.71 5.05 -28.50
C PHE A 423 -9.34 4.89 -30.00
N SER A 424 -8.95 5.96 -30.68
CA SER A 424 -8.40 5.86 -32.04
C SER A 424 -7.10 5.07 -32.11
N ILE A 425 -6.24 5.19 -31.08
CA ILE A 425 -5.00 4.40 -30.99
C ILE A 425 -5.34 2.91 -30.86
N VAL A 426 -6.29 2.57 -29.97
CA VAL A 426 -6.72 1.18 -29.75
C VAL A 426 -7.34 0.60 -31.03
N ALA A 427 -8.20 1.38 -31.70
CA ALA A 427 -8.84 0.97 -32.95
C ALA A 427 -7.82 0.74 -34.07
N LYS A 428 -6.80 1.59 -34.23
CA LYS A 428 -5.70 1.41 -35.22
C LYS A 428 -4.93 0.11 -35.00
N LYS A 429 -4.93 -0.43 -33.77
CA LYS A 429 -4.31 -1.73 -33.43
C LYS A 429 -5.27 -2.91 -33.65
N CYS A 430 -6.47 -2.67 -34.15
CA CYS A 430 -7.52 -3.68 -34.31
C CYS A 430 -7.88 -4.40 -33.00
N ILE A 431 -7.79 -3.70 -31.86
CA ILE A 431 -8.08 -4.24 -30.54
C ILE A 431 -9.49 -3.81 -30.12
N ASN A 432 -10.29 -4.78 -29.66
CA ASN A 432 -11.63 -4.54 -29.17
C ASN A 432 -11.63 -4.13 -27.70
N ILE A 433 -12.41 -3.12 -27.35
CA ILE A 433 -12.67 -2.67 -25.99
C ILE A 433 -13.91 -3.36 -25.46
N ARG A 434 -13.81 -4.00 -24.29
CA ARG A 434 -14.89 -4.75 -23.63
C ARG A 434 -15.76 -3.90 -22.73
N MET A 435 -15.13 -2.94 -22.04
CA MET A 435 -15.78 -2.08 -21.05
C MET A 435 -15.02 -0.76 -20.97
N ILE A 436 -15.73 0.34 -20.72
CA ILE A 436 -15.15 1.67 -20.52
C ILE A 436 -15.73 2.23 -19.23
N ALA A 437 -14.90 2.90 -18.44
CA ALA A 437 -15.33 3.70 -17.30
C ALA A 437 -14.48 4.97 -17.20
N GLN A 438 -15.16 6.08 -16.98
CA GLN A 438 -14.56 7.38 -16.70
C GLN A 438 -15.35 8.03 -15.56
N GLY A 439 -14.64 8.39 -14.49
CA GLY A 439 -15.24 9.12 -13.38
C GLY A 439 -15.42 10.61 -13.70
N SER A 440 -16.28 11.29 -12.93
CA SER A 440 -16.48 12.73 -13.05
C SER A 440 -15.28 13.58 -12.66
N SER A 441 -14.24 12.99 -12.07
CA SER A 441 -12.95 13.65 -11.84
C SER A 441 -12.19 13.95 -13.13
N GLU A 442 -12.47 13.19 -14.21
CA GLU A 442 -11.79 13.22 -15.51
C GLU A 442 -10.26 13.02 -15.45
N LEU A 443 -9.73 12.56 -14.30
CA LEU A 443 -8.31 12.31 -14.09
C LEU A 443 -7.84 10.99 -14.71
N ASN A 444 -8.79 10.11 -15.04
CA ASN A 444 -8.55 8.76 -15.48
C ASN A 444 -9.60 8.31 -16.47
N ILE A 445 -9.16 7.71 -17.58
CA ILE A 445 -10.00 6.92 -18.49
C ILE A 445 -9.53 5.48 -18.40
N SER A 446 -10.39 4.61 -17.89
CA SER A 446 -10.13 3.18 -17.74
C SER A 446 -10.96 2.36 -18.73
N PHE A 447 -10.37 1.34 -19.31
CA PHE A 447 -11.08 0.43 -20.19
C PHE A 447 -10.49 -0.98 -20.11
N VAL A 448 -11.30 -1.96 -20.50
CA VAL A 448 -10.96 -3.38 -20.45
C VAL A 448 -10.69 -3.89 -21.86
N VAL A 449 -9.59 -4.60 -22.03
CA VAL A 449 -9.21 -5.32 -23.25
C VAL A 449 -8.87 -6.78 -22.92
N LYS A 450 -8.69 -7.64 -23.92
CA LYS A 450 -8.12 -8.98 -23.67
C LYS A 450 -6.72 -8.86 -23.08
N GLU A 451 -6.38 -9.71 -22.12
CA GLU A 451 -5.08 -9.65 -21.43
C GLU A 451 -3.89 -9.71 -22.38
N LYS A 452 -3.98 -10.55 -23.44
CA LYS A 452 -2.95 -10.66 -24.47
C LYS A 452 -2.66 -9.37 -25.24
N ASP A 453 -3.66 -8.50 -25.38
CA ASP A 453 -3.58 -7.26 -26.16
C ASP A 453 -3.10 -6.06 -25.30
N GLY A 454 -3.16 -6.19 -23.98
CA GLY A 454 -2.92 -5.10 -23.03
C GLY A 454 -1.52 -4.47 -23.16
N VAL A 455 -0.49 -5.27 -23.33
CA VAL A 455 0.90 -4.77 -23.49
C VAL A 455 1.04 -3.91 -24.74
N GLU A 456 0.42 -4.32 -25.86
CA GLU A 456 0.46 -3.55 -27.10
C GLU A 456 -0.28 -2.22 -26.96
N VAL A 457 -1.43 -2.22 -26.30
CA VAL A 457 -2.20 -0.99 -26.02
C VAL A 457 -1.38 -0.01 -25.19
N VAL A 458 -0.74 -0.46 -24.11
CA VAL A 458 0.11 0.39 -23.26
C VAL A 458 1.23 1.01 -24.07
N LYS A 459 1.96 0.21 -24.87
CA LYS A 459 3.05 0.70 -25.74
C LYS A 459 2.57 1.73 -26.74
N ALA A 460 1.43 1.47 -27.40
CA ALA A 460 0.88 2.35 -28.42
C ALA A 460 0.44 3.70 -27.81
N ILE A 461 -0.24 3.70 -26.67
CA ILE A 461 -0.66 4.94 -26.00
C ILE A 461 0.55 5.71 -25.50
N HIS A 462 1.52 5.03 -24.83
CA HIS A 462 2.74 5.65 -24.33
C HIS A 462 3.52 6.36 -25.43
N ALA A 463 3.68 5.71 -26.59
CA ALA A 463 4.38 6.27 -27.77
C ALA A 463 3.64 7.46 -28.38
N GLU A 464 2.32 7.34 -28.58
CA GLU A 464 1.51 8.40 -29.22
C GLU A 464 1.41 9.66 -28.38
N PHE A 465 1.34 9.52 -27.04
CA PHE A 465 1.40 10.65 -26.12
C PHE A 465 2.84 11.07 -25.80
N LYS A 466 3.87 10.46 -26.41
CA LYS A 466 5.29 10.80 -26.24
C LYS A 466 5.72 10.85 -24.77
N LEU A 467 5.25 9.90 -23.96
CA LEU A 467 5.50 9.91 -22.52
C LEU A 467 6.97 9.65 -22.16
N ASP A 468 7.80 9.33 -23.14
CA ASP A 468 9.25 9.20 -23.03
C ASP A 468 10.03 10.52 -23.22
N LYS A 469 9.39 11.61 -23.69
CA LYS A 469 10.11 12.78 -24.18
C LYS A 469 10.03 14.06 -23.35
N ASN A 470 9.18 14.14 -22.34
CA ASN A 470 8.97 15.41 -21.59
C ASN A 470 9.60 15.43 -20.21
#